data_c0d7a450c1011a13a3dfee92694661fb
#
_entry.id   c0d7a450c1011a13a3dfee92694661fb
#
_cell.length_a   1.000
_cell.length_b   1.000
_cell.length_c   1.000
_cell.angle_alpha   90.00
_cell.angle_beta   90.00
_cell.angle_gamma   90.00
#
_symmetry.space_group_name_H-M   'P 1'
#
loop_
_entity.id
_entity.type
_entity.pdbx_description
1 polymer ?
#
loop_
_entity_poly.entity_id
_entity_poly.type
_entity_poly.pdbx_seq_one_letter_code
_entity_poly.pdbx_strand_id
1 'polypeptide(L)'
;MANPIVEMNVKDYGKITLQLNPEQAPISVNNFLYLVQKGFYNGLTFHRVISGFMIQGGCPRGNGTGSPGWSIKGEFKANGVDNTLRHKRGVLSMARAQNPNSAGSQFFIMHEDAPHLDGMYAAFGKVTDGIEVVDKIAEVETSRYNHMPKTPVVIESVEVIDLDGVEVTDPAAK
;
A
#
# COMPACT_ATOMS: atom_id res chain seq x y z
N MET A 1 11.22 18.30 5.77
CA MET A 1 10.16 17.59 5.03
C MET A 1 9.61 16.46 5.88
N ALA A 2 8.29 16.34 5.90
CA ALA A 2 7.63 15.32 6.70
C ALA A 2 7.73 13.96 5.99
N ASN A 3 8.24 12.94 6.68
CA ASN A 3 8.33 11.57 6.18
C ASN A 3 7.88 10.62 7.28
N PRO A 4 6.57 10.42 7.43
CA PRO A 4 6.06 9.50 8.45
C PRO A 4 6.61 8.09 8.31
N ILE A 5 6.79 7.42 9.43
CA ILE A 5 7.30 6.05 9.50
C ILE A 5 6.21 5.13 10.05
N VAL A 6 6.01 4.02 9.36
CA VAL A 6 5.01 3.01 9.70
C VAL A 6 5.67 1.65 9.76
N GLU A 7 5.34 0.83 10.75
CA GLU A 7 5.77 -0.56 10.83
C GLU A 7 4.61 -1.50 10.58
N MET A 8 4.83 -2.45 9.67
CA MET A 8 3.86 -3.50 9.35
C MET A 8 4.43 -4.84 9.77
N ASN A 9 3.74 -5.53 10.67
CA ASN A 9 4.12 -6.87 11.11
C ASN A 9 3.29 -7.90 10.36
N VAL A 10 3.96 -8.74 9.58
CA VAL A 10 3.32 -9.80 8.81
C VAL A 10 3.55 -11.12 9.53
N LYS A 11 2.48 -11.77 9.93
CA LYS A 11 2.54 -13.02 10.71
C LYS A 11 3.38 -14.06 9.98
N ASP A 12 4.33 -14.66 10.70
CA ASP A 12 5.24 -15.71 10.23
C ASP A 12 6.29 -15.25 9.21
N TYR A 13 6.28 -13.98 8.78
CA TYR A 13 7.23 -13.46 7.79
C TYR A 13 8.17 -12.40 8.37
N GLY A 14 7.67 -11.50 9.20
CA GLY A 14 8.48 -10.49 9.84
C GLY A 14 7.93 -9.08 9.69
N LYS A 15 8.80 -8.10 9.93
CA LYS A 15 8.43 -6.69 9.98
C LYS A 15 8.91 -5.95 8.73
N ILE A 16 8.04 -5.13 8.17
CA ILE A 16 8.33 -4.22 7.07
C ILE A 16 8.21 -2.79 7.59
N THR A 17 9.27 -2.00 7.47
CA THR A 17 9.25 -0.58 7.83
C THR A 17 9.06 0.25 6.57
N LEU A 18 8.08 1.16 6.62
CA LEU A 18 7.69 2.01 5.49
C LEU A 18 7.93 3.46 5.84
N GLN A 19 8.51 4.21 4.90
CA GLN A 19 8.61 5.65 4.98
C GLN A 19 7.64 6.25 3.96
N LEU A 20 6.75 7.11 4.41
CA LEU A 20 5.74 7.72 3.55
C LEU A 20 6.20 9.08 3.03
N ASN A 21 5.68 9.49 1.88
CA ASN A 21 6.10 10.72 1.21
C ASN A 21 4.89 11.63 0.93
N PRO A 22 4.46 12.44 1.93
CA PRO A 22 3.31 13.32 1.77
C PRO A 22 3.55 14.48 0.80
N GLU A 23 4.80 14.81 0.50
CA GLU A 23 5.10 15.85 -0.48
C GLU A 23 4.63 15.45 -1.88
N GLN A 24 4.77 14.17 -2.22
CA GLN A 24 4.37 13.66 -3.53
C GLN A 24 2.89 13.24 -3.58
N ALA A 25 2.37 12.73 -2.47
CA ALA A 25 1.02 12.18 -2.43
C ALA A 25 0.35 12.44 -1.06
N PRO A 26 0.01 13.71 -0.76
CA PRO A 26 -0.50 14.07 0.57
C PRO A 26 -1.83 13.39 0.91
N ILE A 27 -2.72 13.23 -0.06
CA ILE A 27 -4.04 12.62 0.18
C ILE A 27 -3.87 11.12 0.45
N SER A 28 -3.04 10.44 -0.34
CA SER A 28 -2.77 9.01 -0.18
C SER A 28 -2.09 8.72 1.15
N VAL A 29 -1.11 9.53 1.54
CA VAL A 29 -0.42 9.39 2.83
C VAL A 29 -1.40 9.61 4.00
N ASN A 30 -2.21 10.67 3.95
CA ASN A 30 -3.20 10.94 4.99
C ASN A 30 -4.19 9.77 5.12
N ASN A 31 -4.70 9.28 4.01
CA ASN A 31 -5.64 8.17 3.98
C ASN A 31 -5.03 6.91 4.60
N PHE A 32 -3.81 6.57 4.21
CA PHE A 32 -3.12 5.40 4.73
C PHE A 32 -2.88 5.51 6.25
N LEU A 33 -2.37 6.67 6.70
CA LEU A 33 -2.14 6.92 8.13
C LEU A 33 -3.43 6.84 8.94
N TYR A 34 -4.51 7.40 8.41
CA TYR A 34 -5.82 7.35 9.06
C TYR A 34 -6.27 5.90 9.26
N LEU A 35 -6.18 5.09 8.21
CA LEU A 35 -6.56 3.67 8.27
C LEU A 35 -5.66 2.90 9.25
N VAL A 36 -4.36 3.17 9.25
CA VAL A 36 -3.42 2.55 10.21
C VAL A 36 -3.81 2.88 11.64
N GLN A 37 -4.10 4.14 11.93
CA GLN A 37 -4.47 4.58 13.28
C GLN A 37 -5.79 3.97 13.75
N LYS A 38 -6.70 3.66 12.83
CA LYS A 38 -7.97 3.00 13.15
C LYS A 38 -7.84 1.48 13.30
N GLY A 39 -6.66 0.92 13.09
CA GLY A 39 -6.47 -0.52 13.14
C GLY A 39 -7.10 -1.26 11.95
N PHE A 40 -7.41 -0.54 10.86
CA PHE A 40 -8.13 -1.10 9.72
C PHE A 40 -7.40 -2.28 9.08
N TYR A 41 -6.07 -2.19 8.97
CA TYR A 41 -5.27 -3.21 8.30
C TYR A 41 -4.98 -4.44 9.15
N ASN A 42 -5.22 -4.36 10.46
CA ASN A 42 -4.93 -5.48 11.35
C ASN A 42 -5.81 -6.68 11.02
N GLY A 43 -5.21 -7.82 10.75
CA GLY A 43 -5.91 -9.04 10.38
C GLY A 43 -6.23 -9.19 8.89
N LEU A 44 -5.95 -8.18 8.07
CA LEU A 44 -6.13 -8.27 6.63
C LEU A 44 -4.99 -9.05 6.00
N THR A 45 -5.12 -9.39 4.71
CA THR A 45 -4.16 -10.25 4.02
C THR A 45 -3.58 -9.59 2.79
N PHE A 46 -2.45 -10.13 2.33
CA PHE A 46 -1.96 -9.88 0.98
C PHE A 46 -2.68 -10.87 0.05
N HIS A 47 -3.78 -10.42 -0.52
CA HIS A 47 -4.68 -11.28 -1.31
C HIS A 47 -4.25 -11.49 -2.77
N ARG A 48 -3.27 -10.72 -3.24
CA ARG A 48 -2.77 -10.82 -4.61
C ARG A 48 -1.25 -10.66 -4.59
N VAL A 49 -0.55 -11.71 -5.00
CA VAL A 49 0.92 -11.76 -4.97
C VAL A 49 1.41 -12.26 -6.32
N ILE A 50 2.27 -11.46 -6.95
CA ILE A 50 2.89 -11.83 -8.24
C ILE A 50 4.39 -11.64 -8.09
N SER A 51 5.12 -12.77 -8.03
CA SER A 51 6.58 -12.77 -7.96
C SER A 51 7.16 -12.02 -9.17
N GLY A 52 8.17 -11.19 -8.92
CA GLY A 52 8.77 -10.37 -9.96
C GLY A 52 7.98 -9.12 -10.28
N PHE A 53 6.86 -8.86 -9.57
CA PHE A 53 6.03 -7.69 -9.80
C PHE A 53 5.70 -6.98 -8.47
N MET A 54 4.70 -7.47 -7.72
CA MET A 54 4.26 -6.78 -6.51
C MET A 54 3.53 -7.72 -5.55
N ILE A 55 3.34 -7.26 -4.30
CA ILE A 55 2.43 -7.87 -3.33
C ILE A 55 1.34 -6.84 -3.00
N GLN A 56 0.08 -7.24 -3.05
CA GLN A 56 -1.07 -6.36 -2.86
C GLN A 56 -1.93 -6.84 -1.71
N GLY A 57 -2.31 -5.90 -0.85
CA GLY A 57 -3.14 -6.20 0.31
C GLY A 57 -4.04 -5.03 0.70
N GLY A 58 -4.66 -5.14 1.88
CA GLY A 58 -5.49 -4.06 2.43
C GLY A 58 -6.95 -4.09 2.02
N CYS A 59 -7.41 -5.19 1.43
CA CYS A 59 -8.82 -5.36 1.12
C CYS A 59 -9.57 -5.93 2.32
N PRO A 60 -10.61 -5.24 2.85
CA PRO A 60 -11.34 -5.75 4.02
C PRO A 60 -12.10 -7.06 3.75
N ARG A 61 -12.35 -7.39 2.48
CA ARG A 61 -12.98 -8.67 2.10
C ARG A 61 -11.96 -9.74 1.73
N GLY A 62 -10.68 -9.37 1.61
CA GLY A 62 -9.62 -10.31 1.28
C GLY A 62 -9.63 -10.85 -0.15
N ASN A 63 -10.38 -10.22 -1.06
CA ASN A 63 -10.53 -10.70 -2.43
C ASN A 63 -10.40 -9.62 -3.51
N GLY A 64 -10.05 -8.40 -3.12
CA GLY A 64 -9.87 -7.28 -4.04
C GLY A 64 -11.12 -6.44 -4.30
N THR A 65 -12.28 -6.83 -3.76
CA THR A 65 -13.56 -6.14 -4.03
C THR A 65 -13.98 -5.19 -2.91
N GLY A 66 -13.30 -5.21 -1.76
CA GLY A 66 -13.68 -4.39 -0.60
C GLY A 66 -13.07 -3.01 -0.60
N SER A 67 -13.67 -2.12 0.19
CA SER A 67 -13.20 -0.76 0.37
C SER A 67 -13.45 -0.31 1.80
N PRO A 68 -12.84 0.82 2.23
CA PRO A 68 -13.09 1.35 3.58
C PRO A 68 -14.40 2.12 3.69
N GLY A 69 -15.16 2.27 2.60
CA GLY A 69 -16.41 3.02 2.56
C GLY A 69 -16.30 4.38 1.86
N TRP A 70 -15.12 4.70 1.35
CA TRP A 70 -14.86 5.92 0.58
C TRP A 70 -13.76 5.66 -0.44
N SER A 71 -13.57 6.61 -1.35
CA SER A 71 -12.43 6.61 -2.28
C SER A 71 -11.75 7.97 -2.24
N ILE A 72 -10.51 8.01 -2.72
CA ILE A 72 -9.70 9.24 -2.72
C ILE A 72 -9.25 9.57 -4.13
N LYS A 73 -8.89 10.84 -4.34
CA LYS A 73 -8.33 11.31 -5.60
C LYS A 73 -7.01 10.56 -5.89
N GLY A 74 -6.84 10.11 -7.11
CA GLY A 74 -5.60 9.47 -7.56
C GLY A 74 -4.51 10.51 -7.79
N GLU A 75 -3.42 10.39 -7.05
CA GLU A 75 -2.31 11.35 -7.08
C GLU A 75 -1.19 10.86 -8.00
N PHE A 76 -1.44 10.95 -9.31
CA PHE A 76 -0.47 10.55 -10.34
C PHE A 76 -0.63 11.43 -11.59
N LYS A 77 0.40 11.45 -12.43
CA LYS A 77 0.48 12.39 -13.58
C LYS A 77 -0.70 12.29 -14.52
N ALA A 78 -1.14 11.09 -14.86
CA ALA A 78 -2.28 10.90 -15.77
C ALA A 78 -3.59 11.50 -15.20
N ASN A 79 -3.64 11.77 -13.89
CA ASN A 79 -4.78 12.37 -13.21
C ASN A 79 -4.50 13.82 -12.77
N GLY A 80 -3.50 14.47 -13.34
CA GLY A 80 -3.21 15.88 -13.13
C GLY A 80 -2.39 16.22 -11.89
N VAL A 81 -1.78 15.23 -11.23
CA VAL A 81 -0.94 15.46 -10.05
C VAL A 81 0.51 15.20 -10.39
N ASP A 82 1.39 16.15 -10.08
CA ASP A 82 2.81 16.03 -10.35
C ASP A 82 3.52 15.17 -9.32
N ASN A 83 3.18 13.87 -9.30
CA ASN A 83 3.84 12.87 -8.49
C ASN A 83 5.00 12.28 -9.30
N THR A 84 6.22 12.50 -8.83
CA THR A 84 7.44 12.09 -9.52
C THR A 84 8.00 10.76 -9.04
N LEU A 85 7.37 10.12 -8.06
CA LEU A 85 7.82 8.82 -7.56
C LEU A 85 7.69 7.74 -8.65
N ARG A 86 8.73 6.92 -8.77
CA ARG A 86 8.76 5.82 -9.73
C ARG A 86 8.48 4.50 -9.01
N HIS A 87 7.89 3.57 -9.74
CA HIS A 87 7.57 2.23 -9.20
C HIS A 87 8.80 1.32 -9.27
N LYS A 88 9.74 1.60 -8.37
CA LYS A 88 10.95 0.79 -8.19
C LYS A 88 10.73 -0.22 -7.07
N ARG A 89 11.61 -1.23 -7.01
CA ARG A 89 11.60 -2.22 -5.93
C ARG A 89 11.46 -1.54 -4.57
N GLY A 90 10.50 -1.98 -3.77
CA GLY A 90 10.23 -1.47 -2.43
C GLY A 90 9.27 -0.30 -2.36
N VAL A 91 8.82 0.25 -3.49
CA VAL A 91 7.89 1.39 -3.48
C VAL A 91 6.49 0.93 -3.09
N LEU A 92 5.82 1.74 -2.26
CA LEU A 92 4.45 1.55 -1.81
C LEU A 92 3.53 2.45 -2.64
N SER A 93 2.47 1.87 -3.21
CA SER A 93 1.56 2.57 -4.11
C SER A 93 0.12 2.14 -3.85
N MET A 94 -0.84 2.99 -4.24
CA MET A 94 -2.27 2.68 -4.07
C MET A 94 -2.78 1.84 -5.23
N ALA A 95 -3.43 0.74 -4.90
CA ALA A 95 -4.22 -0.03 -5.87
C ALA A 95 -5.54 0.70 -6.11
N ARG A 96 -6.11 0.52 -7.31
CA ARG A 96 -7.38 1.13 -7.70
C ARG A 96 -8.07 0.33 -8.81
N ALA A 97 -9.34 0.62 -9.04
CA ALA A 97 -10.07 0.15 -10.22
C ALA A 97 -9.72 1.03 -11.43
N GLN A 98 -10.45 0.92 -12.52
CA GLN A 98 -10.18 1.73 -13.72
C GLN A 98 -10.37 3.23 -13.49
N ASN A 99 -11.35 3.60 -12.69
CA ASN A 99 -11.55 5.01 -12.33
C ASN A 99 -10.33 5.54 -11.58
N PRO A 100 -9.70 6.63 -12.06
CA PRO A 100 -8.51 7.19 -11.40
C PRO A 100 -8.74 7.60 -9.95
N ASN A 101 -9.97 7.87 -9.56
CA ASN A 101 -10.33 8.32 -8.21
C ASN A 101 -11.04 7.21 -7.42
N SER A 102 -10.68 5.95 -7.64
CA SER A 102 -11.31 4.79 -7.00
C SER A 102 -10.48 4.12 -5.92
N ALA A 103 -9.29 4.63 -5.61
CA ALA A 103 -8.46 4.08 -4.55
C ALA A 103 -9.14 4.25 -3.19
N GLY A 104 -9.02 3.27 -2.33
CA GLY A 104 -9.60 3.29 -0.98
C GLY A 104 -8.59 2.82 0.06
N SER A 105 -8.51 1.52 0.32
CA SER A 105 -7.60 0.97 1.31
C SER A 105 -6.54 0.04 0.72
N GLN A 106 -6.77 -0.50 -0.47
CA GLN A 106 -5.83 -1.47 -1.03
C GLN A 106 -4.56 -0.79 -1.51
N PHE A 107 -3.45 -1.42 -1.23
CA PHE A 107 -2.11 -0.93 -1.59
C PHE A 107 -1.29 -2.09 -2.14
N PHE A 108 -0.19 -1.76 -2.81
CA PHE A 108 0.79 -2.77 -3.20
C PHE A 108 2.21 -2.27 -2.94
N ILE A 109 3.10 -3.22 -2.70
CA ILE A 109 4.53 -2.97 -2.50
C ILE A 109 5.26 -3.65 -3.66
N MET A 110 6.13 -2.91 -4.33
CA MET A 110 6.85 -3.42 -5.49
C MET A 110 7.89 -4.47 -5.08
N HIS A 111 7.82 -5.64 -5.69
CA HIS A 111 8.85 -6.67 -5.57
C HIS A 111 10.02 -6.37 -6.53
N GLU A 112 9.70 -5.94 -7.74
CA GLU A 112 10.66 -5.53 -8.75
C GLU A 112 10.22 -4.23 -9.42
N ASP A 113 11.10 -3.57 -10.16
CA ASP A 113 10.78 -2.34 -10.86
C ASP A 113 9.68 -2.55 -11.90
N ALA A 114 8.73 -1.61 -11.97
CA ALA A 114 7.64 -1.66 -12.93
C ALA A 114 7.41 -0.24 -13.52
N PRO A 115 8.27 0.22 -14.44
CA PRO A 115 8.16 1.57 -14.98
C PRO A 115 6.88 1.85 -15.75
N HIS A 116 6.18 0.81 -16.22
CA HIS A 116 4.89 0.98 -16.89
C HIS A 116 3.78 1.48 -15.94
N LEU A 117 3.99 1.43 -14.62
CA LEU A 117 3.05 1.98 -13.64
C LEU A 117 3.29 3.47 -13.34
N ASP A 118 4.45 4.00 -13.71
CA ASP A 118 4.82 5.38 -13.40
C ASP A 118 3.84 6.34 -14.07
N GLY A 119 3.35 7.31 -13.29
CA GLY A 119 2.39 8.28 -13.79
C GLY A 119 0.95 7.76 -13.88
N MET A 120 0.70 6.49 -13.57
CA MET A 120 -0.61 5.83 -13.67
C MET A 120 -1.18 5.39 -12.33
N TYR A 121 -0.35 5.34 -11.30
CA TYR A 121 -0.72 4.95 -9.94
C TYR A 121 -0.08 5.88 -8.92
N ALA A 122 -0.75 6.03 -7.77
CA ALA A 122 -0.31 6.93 -6.72
C ALA A 122 0.73 6.26 -5.81
N ALA A 123 2.00 6.34 -6.18
CA ALA A 123 3.09 5.94 -5.31
C ALA A 123 3.20 6.95 -4.17
N PHE A 124 3.33 6.47 -2.93
CA PHE A 124 3.29 7.37 -1.77
C PHE A 124 4.27 7.02 -0.66
N GLY A 125 5.13 6.05 -0.87
CA GLY A 125 6.13 5.66 0.12
C GLY A 125 7.07 4.58 -0.39
N LYS A 126 7.88 4.07 0.51
CA LYS A 126 8.84 3.01 0.20
C LYS A 126 9.21 2.21 1.44
N VAL A 127 9.68 0.98 1.21
CA VAL A 127 10.28 0.14 2.24
C VAL A 127 11.68 0.68 2.56
N THR A 128 11.95 0.94 3.84
CA THR A 128 13.27 1.35 4.32
C THR A 128 13.98 0.23 5.07
N ASP A 129 13.23 -0.74 5.59
CA ASP A 129 13.78 -1.91 6.27
C ASP A 129 12.79 -3.07 6.10
N GLY A 130 13.30 -4.29 5.95
CA GLY A 130 12.45 -5.47 5.81
C GLY A 130 12.11 -5.83 4.36
N ILE A 131 12.89 -5.40 3.38
CA ILE A 131 12.64 -5.76 1.98
C ILE A 131 12.71 -7.29 1.77
N GLU A 132 13.51 -7.98 2.56
CA GLU A 132 13.58 -9.45 2.54
C GLU A 132 12.26 -10.11 2.96
N VAL A 133 11.44 -9.41 3.76
CA VAL A 133 10.09 -9.87 4.11
C VAL A 133 9.18 -9.80 2.88
N VAL A 134 9.28 -8.71 2.11
CA VAL A 134 8.57 -8.59 0.84
C VAL A 134 8.96 -9.71 -0.11
N ASP A 135 10.26 -10.01 -0.19
CA ASP A 135 10.77 -11.11 -1.04
C ASP A 135 10.17 -12.45 -0.63
N LYS A 136 10.12 -12.75 0.66
CA LYS A 136 9.52 -14.00 1.17
C LYS A 136 8.04 -14.10 0.81
N ILE A 137 7.30 -13.02 0.98
CA ILE A 137 5.86 -12.99 0.65
C ILE A 137 5.68 -13.19 -0.86
N ALA A 138 6.53 -12.57 -1.68
CA ALA A 138 6.44 -12.68 -3.14
C ALA A 138 6.66 -14.09 -3.65
N GLU A 139 7.32 -14.96 -2.88
CA GLU A 139 7.65 -16.33 -3.27
C GLU A 139 6.64 -17.38 -2.79
N VAL A 140 5.55 -16.98 -2.10
CA VAL A 140 4.54 -17.93 -1.64
C VAL A 140 3.78 -18.54 -2.81
N GLU A 141 3.28 -19.76 -2.61
CA GLU A 141 2.48 -20.44 -3.61
C GLU A 141 1.13 -19.74 -3.78
N THR A 142 0.75 -19.45 -5.01
CA THR A 142 -0.47 -18.72 -5.34
C THR A 142 -1.35 -19.48 -6.32
N SER A 143 -2.65 -19.12 -6.35
CA SER A 143 -3.60 -19.63 -7.33
C SER A 143 -3.28 -19.09 -8.72
N ARG A 144 -3.41 -19.94 -9.74
CA ARG A 144 -3.20 -19.56 -11.15
C ARG A 144 -4.28 -18.59 -11.67
N TYR A 145 -5.44 -18.57 -11.02
CA TYR A 145 -6.57 -17.75 -11.50
C TYR A 145 -6.50 -16.30 -11.06
N ASN A 146 -6.17 -16.07 -9.80
CA ASN A 146 -6.26 -14.72 -9.21
C ASN A 146 -5.02 -14.29 -8.44
N HIS A 147 -3.96 -15.10 -8.47
CA HIS A 147 -2.69 -14.83 -7.77
C HIS A 147 -2.87 -14.68 -6.25
N MET A 148 -3.91 -15.27 -5.69
CA MET A 148 -4.12 -15.28 -4.24
C MET A 148 -3.24 -16.34 -3.59
N PRO A 149 -2.51 -16.00 -2.51
CA PRO A 149 -1.74 -17.00 -1.76
C PRO A 149 -2.63 -18.17 -1.32
N LYS A 150 -2.17 -19.39 -1.54
CA LYS A 150 -2.91 -20.61 -1.14
C LYS A 150 -3.04 -20.72 0.37
N THR A 151 -2.01 -20.25 1.09
CA THR A 151 -2.08 -20.07 2.55
C THR A 151 -2.15 -18.58 2.82
N PRO A 152 -3.16 -18.07 3.52
CA PRO A 152 -3.29 -16.63 3.74
C PRO A 152 -2.04 -16.02 4.38
N VAL A 153 -1.58 -14.90 3.82
CA VAL A 153 -0.49 -14.09 4.38
C VAL A 153 -1.13 -12.96 5.16
N VAL A 154 -1.10 -13.04 6.48
CA VAL A 154 -1.87 -12.16 7.36
C VAL A 154 -1.02 -10.98 7.84
N ILE A 155 -1.55 -9.78 7.69
CA ILE A 155 -1.00 -8.57 8.30
C ILE A 155 -1.46 -8.58 9.76
N GLU A 156 -0.54 -8.88 10.68
CA GLU A 156 -0.87 -8.98 12.09
C GLU A 156 -1.19 -7.62 12.69
N SER A 157 -0.36 -6.62 12.37
CA SER A 157 -0.58 -5.24 12.82
C SER A 157 0.15 -4.25 11.93
N VAL A 158 -0.36 -3.02 11.89
CA VAL A 158 0.32 -1.89 11.26
C VAL A 158 0.24 -0.73 12.24
N GLU A 159 1.39 -0.11 12.53
CA GLU A 159 1.48 0.97 13.53
C GLU A 159 2.22 2.16 12.97
N VAL A 160 1.75 3.37 13.34
CA VAL A 160 2.49 4.60 13.06
C VAL A 160 3.57 4.74 14.14
N ILE A 161 4.83 4.77 13.71
CA ILE A 161 5.97 4.93 14.61
C ILE A 161 6.30 6.42 14.80
N ASP A 162 6.21 7.19 13.71
CA ASP A 162 6.50 8.62 13.72
C ASP A 162 5.65 9.31 12.66
N LEU A 163 4.83 10.27 13.08
CA LEU A 163 4.04 11.10 12.16
C LEU A 163 4.88 12.18 11.50
N ASP A 164 6.05 12.48 12.07
CA ASP A 164 6.98 13.52 11.59
C ASP A 164 6.26 14.84 11.29
N GLY A 165 5.33 15.23 12.18
CA GLY A 165 4.59 16.48 12.08
C GLY A 165 3.37 16.47 11.16
N VAL A 166 3.05 15.33 10.53
CA VAL A 166 1.87 15.23 9.66
C VAL A 166 0.61 15.17 10.52
N GLU A 167 -0.36 16.03 10.20
CA GLU A 167 -1.68 16.01 10.82
C GLU A 167 -2.59 15.06 10.02
N VAL A 168 -3.17 14.08 10.72
CA VAL A 168 -4.04 13.06 10.10
C VAL A 168 -5.49 13.49 10.25
N THR A 169 -6.21 13.54 9.13
CA THR A 169 -7.62 13.93 9.11
C THR A 169 -8.46 12.81 8.50
N ASP A 170 -9.77 12.84 8.79
CA ASP A 170 -10.70 11.82 8.28
C ASP A 170 -10.87 11.99 6.75
N PRO A 171 -10.46 10.99 5.94
CA PRO A 171 -10.58 11.09 4.47
C PRO A 171 -12.02 11.13 3.96
N ALA A 172 -12.97 10.66 4.77
CA ALA A 172 -14.40 10.67 4.42
C ALA A 172 -15.08 11.98 4.81
N ALA A 173 -14.42 12.83 5.62
CA ALA A 173 -14.97 14.12 6.02
C ALA A 173 -14.96 15.09 4.84
N LYS A 174 -16.06 15.83 4.67
CA LYS A 174 -16.21 16.84 3.62
C LYS A 174 -16.26 18.24 4.21
#